data_d910800d977f8dc03c3c26c3d13790df
#
_entry.id   d910800d977f8dc03c3c26c3d13790df
#
_cell.length_a   1.000
_cell.length_b   1.000
_cell.length_c   1.000
_cell.angle_alpha   90.00
_cell.angle_beta   90.00
_cell.angle_gamma   90.00
#
_symmetry.space_group_name_H-M   'P 1'
#
loop_
_entity.id
_entity.type
_entity.pdbx_description
1 polymer ?
#
loop_
_entity_poly.entity_id
_entity_poly.type
_entity_poly.pdbx_seq_one_letter_code
_entity_poly.pdbx_strand_id
1 'polypeptide(L)'
;MSDFRVPYQAAETEFTEKRSRFIGHLLPVETEEQAREFIAQMKKKYYDARHNCWCYLIGGDTMRYGDDGEPQGTAGQPMLNVFQRENVTNVV
;
A
#
# COMPACT_ATOMS: atom_id res chain seq x y z
N MET A 1 18.59 18.03 -4.95
CA MET A 1 17.27 17.95 -5.55
C MET A 1 16.68 16.57 -5.31
N SER A 2 15.54 16.56 -4.78
CA SER A 2 14.87 15.31 -4.45
C SER A 2 13.85 15.00 -5.55
N ASP A 3 14.12 13.96 -6.30
CA ASP A 3 13.23 13.55 -7.37
C ASP A 3 12.38 12.39 -6.90
N PHE A 4 11.08 12.64 -6.76
CA PHE A 4 10.15 11.59 -6.46
C PHE A 4 9.80 10.83 -7.72
N ARG A 5 9.63 9.53 -7.57
CA ARG A 5 9.15 8.65 -8.62
C ARG A 5 7.66 8.42 -8.44
N VAL A 6 6.95 8.27 -9.53
CA VAL A 6 5.52 7.95 -9.53
C VAL A 6 5.33 6.68 -10.33
N PRO A 7 4.62 5.68 -9.81
CA PRO A 7 4.30 4.50 -10.60
C PRO A 7 3.49 4.91 -11.83
N TYR A 8 3.82 4.37 -13.00
CA TYR A 8 3.08 4.72 -14.20
C TYR A 8 1.94 3.76 -14.50
N GLN A 9 1.87 2.65 -13.80
CA GLN A 9 0.77 1.69 -13.95
C GLN A 9 0.57 0.89 -12.67
N ALA A 10 -0.61 0.29 -12.56
CA ALA A 10 -0.91 -0.61 -11.45
C ALA A 10 -0.08 -1.87 -11.56
N ALA A 11 0.21 -2.47 -10.42
CA ALA A 11 0.97 -3.72 -10.35
C ALA A 11 0.36 -4.64 -9.31
N GLU A 12 0.57 -5.94 -9.51
CA GLU A 12 0.09 -6.97 -8.60
C GLU A 12 1.18 -8.02 -8.46
N THR A 13 1.35 -8.54 -7.25
CA THR A 13 2.28 -9.63 -6.97
C THR A 13 1.67 -10.59 -5.98
N GLU A 14 2.13 -11.83 -6.01
CA GLU A 14 1.67 -12.84 -5.09
C GLU A 14 2.84 -13.75 -4.72
N PHE A 15 2.94 -14.10 -3.43
CA PHE A 15 3.92 -15.07 -2.99
C PHE A 15 3.40 -15.81 -1.76
N THR A 16 3.99 -16.98 -1.50
CA THR A 16 3.62 -17.81 -0.35
C THR A 16 4.85 -18.02 0.52
N GLU A 17 4.68 -17.82 1.80
CA GLU A 17 5.74 -18.06 2.78
C GLU A 17 5.13 -18.72 4.02
N LYS A 18 5.72 -19.83 4.46
CA LYS A 18 5.30 -20.53 5.68
C LYS A 18 3.79 -20.79 5.73
N ARG A 19 3.21 -21.26 4.62
CA ARG A 19 1.78 -21.57 4.48
C ARG A 19 0.89 -20.32 4.46
N SER A 20 1.46 -19.12 4.42
CA SER A 20 0.71 -17.89 4.28
C SER A 20 0.80 -17.39 2.85
N ARG A 21 -0.32 -17.03 2.29
CA ARG A 21 -0.41 -16.45 0.95
C ARG A 21 -0.49 -14.94 1.07
N PHE A 22 0.41 -14.25 0.37
CA PHE A 22 0.47 -12.81 0.35
C PHE A 22 0.19 -12.30 -1.05
N ILE A 23 -0.73 -11.36 -1.17
CA ILE A 23 -1.07 -10.72 -2.42
C ILE A 23 -0.85 -9.23 -2.25
N GLY A 24 0.02 -8.66 -3.07
CA GLY A 24 0.31 -7.22 -3.02
C GLY A 24 -0.25 -6.51 -4.23
N HIS A 25 -0.83 -5.34 -4.01
CA HIS A 25 -1.40 -4.49 -5.04
C HIS A 25 -0.84 -3.09 -4.92
N LEU A 26 -0.52 -2.48 -6.04
CA LEU A 26 0.02 -1.13 -6.09
C LEU A 26 -0.73 -0.37 -7.18
N LEU A 27 -1.11 0.86 -6.88
CA LEU A 27 -1.85 1.69 -7.83
C LEU A 27 -1.34 3.13 -7.76
N PRO A 28 -1.02 3.75 -8.90
CA PRO A 28 -0.76 5.19 -8.91
C PRO A 28 -2.03 5.95 -8.56
N VAL A 29 -1.92 6.93 -7.66
CA VAL A 29 -3.05 7.76 -7.26
C VAL A 29 -2.58 9.21 -7.14
N GLU A 30 -3.50 10.15 -7.28
CA GLU A 30 -3.18 11.56 -7.17
C GLU A 30 -3.74 12.19 -5.90
N THR A 31 -4.74 11.57 -5.30
CA THR A 31 -5.41 12.10 -4.11
C THR A 31 -5.62 11.03 -3.07
N GLU A 32 -5.81 11.47 -1.81
CA GLU A 32 -6.16 10.53 -0.73
C GLU A 32 -7.49 9.85 -0.98
N GLU A 33 -8.43 10.55 -1.59
CA GLU A 33 -9.74 9.97 -1.92
C GLU A 33 -9.59 8.77 -2.84
N GLN A 34 -8.77 8.89 -3.87
CA GLN A 34 -8.47 7.78 -4.78
C GLN A 34 -7.83 6.62 -4.04
N ALA A 35 -6.89 6.91 -3.14
CA ALA A 35 -6.23 5.88 -2.35
C ALA A 35 -7.23 5.14 -1.45
N ARG A 36 -8.10 5.87 -0.76
CA ARG A 36 -9.11 5.26 0.11
C ARG A 36 -10.11 4.43 -0.67
N GLU A 37 -10.47 4.88 -1.85
CA GLU A 37 -11.38 4.12 -2.72
C GLU A 37 -10.76 2.80 -3.14
N PHE A 38 -9.49 2.80 -3.52
CA PHE A 38 -8.78 1.58 -3.88
C PHE A 38 -8.68 0.63 -2.70
N ILE A 39 -8.37 1.15 -1.50
CA ILE A 39 -8.30 0.34 -0.28
C ILE A 39 -9.66 -0.32 -0.01
N ALA A 40 -10.75 0.44 -0.14
CA ALA A 40 -12.09 -0.09 0.06
C ALA A 40 -12.41 -1.19 -0.94
N GLN A 41 -12.03 -1.01 -2.21
CA GLN A 41 -12.21 -2.03 -3.23
C GLN A 41 -11.44 -3.31 -2.92
N MET A 42 -10.21 -3.18 -2.45
CA MET A 42 -9.39 -4.33 -2.10
C MET A 42 -9.95 -5.07 -0.87
N LYS A 43 -10.41 -4.35 0.14
CA LYS A 43 -11.04 -4.96 1.30
C LYS A 43 -12.29 -5.74 0.92
N LYS A 44 -13.06 -5.23 -0.03
CA LYS A 44 -14.25 -5.90 -0.53
C LYS A 44 -13.90 -7.13 -1.35
N LYS A 45 -12.91 -7.01 -2.23
CA LYS A 45 -12.47 -8.10 -3.08
C LYS A 45 -11.85 -9.25 -2.27
N TYR A 46 -11.10 -8.92 -1.23
CA TYR A 46 -10.40 -9.89 -0.40
C TYR A 46 -10.97 -9.92 1.02
N TYR A 47 -12.30 -9.92 1.12
CA TYR A 47 -12.98 -9.88 2.41
C TYR A 47 -12.67 -11.10 3.28
N ASP A 48 -12.26 -12.21 2.67
CA ASP A 48 -11.92 -13.45 3.35
C ASP A 48 -10.42 -13.54 3.71
N ALA A 49 -9.63 -12.54 3.35
CA ALA A 49 -8.24 -12.48 3.76
C ALA A 49 -8.16 -12.24 5.26
N ARG A 50 -7.13 -12.78 5.91
CA ARG A 50 -6.93 -12.58 7.34
C ARG A 50 -6.73 -11.10 7.66
N HIS A 51 -5.94 -10.40 6.84
CA HIS A 51 -5.65 -8.98 7.00
C HIS A 51 -5.54 -8.31 5.64
N ASN A 52 -6.08 -7.11 5.53
CA ASN A 52 -5.93 -6.24 4.36
C ASN A 52 -5.12 -5.02 4.78
N CYS A 53 -3.80 -5.17 4.87
CA CYS A 53 -2.90 -4.09 5.27
C CYS A 53 -2.70 -3.14 4.10
N TRP A 54 -2.51 -1.85 4.40
CA TRP A 54 -2.42 -0.84 3.35
C TRP A 54 -1.52 0.32 3.78
N CYS A 55 -1.03 1.04 2.79
CA CYS A 55 -0.37 2.32 3.00
C CYS A 55 -0.50 3.16 1.74
N TYR A 56 -0.38 4.48 1.89
CA TYR A 56 -0.28 5.37 0.74
C TYR A 56 0.57 6.59 1.07
N LEU A 57 1.11 7.18 0.03
CA LEU A 57 1.96 8.36 0.12
C LEU A 57 1.60 9.28 -1.05
N ILE A 58 1.14 10.48 -0.73
CA ILE A 58 0.68 11.46 -1.71
C ILE A 58 1.49 12.75 -1.54
N GLY A 59 2.01 13.25 -2.66
CA GLY A 59 2.70 14.54 -2.67
C GLY A 59 3.98 14.60 -1.86
N GLY A 60 4.47 13.47 -1.39
CA GLY A 60 5.71 13.40 -0.63
C GLY A 60 5.56 13.65 0.87
N ASP A 61 4.43 14.14 1.34
CA ASP A 61 4.23 14.48 2.74
C ASP A 61 2.95 13.90 3.35
N THR A 62 1.96 13.56 2.56
CA THR A 62 0.72 12.95 3.06
C THR A 62 0.90 11.44 3.06
N MET A 63 1.02 10.87 4.24
CA MET A 63 1.24 9.43 4.37
C MET A 63 0.35 8.83 5.46
N ARG A 64 -0.20 7.67 5.16
CA ARG A 64 -1.09 6.94 6.07
C ARG A 64 -0.87 5.44 5.87
N TYR A 65 -1.16 4.68 6.90
CA TYR A 65 -1.12 3.23 6.80
C TYR A 65 -2.11 2.60 7.76
N GLY A 66 -2.45 1.34 7.48
CA GLY A 66 -3.30 0.53 8.35
C GLY A 66 -2.81 -0.90 8.40
N ASP A 67 -2.77 -1.47 9.59
CA ASP A 67 -2.30 -2.84 9.82
C ASP A 67 -3.43 -3.87 9.79
N ASP A 68 -4.68 -3.42 9.81
CA ASP A 68 -5.89 -4.27 9.70
C ASP A 68 -5.84 -5.49 10.62
N GLY A 69 -5.60 -5.24 11.91
CA GLY A 69 -5.58 -6.31 12.91
C GLY A 69 -4.23 -6.97 13.14
N GLU A 70 -3.23 -6.68 12.32
CA GLU A 70 -1.87 -7.07 12.62
C GLU A 70 -1.34 -6.23 13.77
N PRO A 71 -0.31 -6.68 14.50
CA PRO A 71 0.29 -5.83 15.54
C PRO A 71 0.72 -4.49 14.95
N GLN A 72 0.48 -3.43 15.71
CA GLN A 72 0.74 -2.07 15.24
C GLN A 72 2.18 -1.90 14.74
N GLY A 73 2.33 -1.32 13.55
CA GLY A 73 3.64 -1.04 12.97
C GLY A 73 4.32 -2.20 12.29
N THR A 74 3.65 -3.37 12.17
CA THR A 74 4.29 -4.58 11.62
C THR A 74 3.96 -4.84 10.16
N ALA A 75 3.01 -4.14 9.58
CA ALA A 75 2.62 -4.37 8.19
C ALA A 75 2.60 -3.07 7.39
N GLY A 76 1.72 -2.14 7.73
CA GLY A 76 1.57 -0.91 6.97
C GLY A 76 2.81 -0.03 7.00
N GLN A 77 3.44 0.13 8.16
CA GLN A 77 4.63 0.95 8.30
C GLN A 77 5.81 0.43 7.47
N PRO A 78 6.12 -0.88 7.46
CA PRO A 78 7.18 -1.40 6.59
C PRO A 78 6.93 -1.12 5.10
N MET A 79 5.69 -1.22 4.64
CA MET A 79 5.36 -0.89 3.25
C MET A 79 5.60 0.59 2.96
N LEU A 80 5.17 1.46 3.87
CA LEU A 80 5.38 2.90 3.74
C LEU A 80 6.86 3.25 3.72
N ASN A 81 7.66 2.56 4.54
CA ASN A 81 9.11 2.76 4.59
C ASN A 81 9.77 2.46 3.25
N VAL A 82 9.27 1.46 2.52
CA VAL A 82 9.78 1.14 1.18
C VAL A 82 9.55 2.32 0.23
N PHE A 83 8.33 2.89 0.22
CA PHE A 83 8.04 4.04 -0.62
C PHE A 83 8.94 5.22 -0.29
N GLN A 84 9.14 5.50 0.99
CA GLN A 84 10.01 6.60 1.43
C GLN A 84 11.46 6.37 1.02
N ARG A 85 11.97 5.16 1.21
CA ARG A 85 13.35 4.81 0.88
C ARG A 85 13.61 4.92 -0.61
N GLU A 86 12.63 4.54 -1.44
CA GLU A 86 12.77 4.57 -2.89
C GLU A 86 12.31 5.90 -3.52
N ASN A 87 11.93 6.87 -2.69
CA ASN A 87 11.43 8.17 -3.15
C ASN A 87 10.23 8.03 -4.09
N VAL A 88 9.30 7.13 -3.75
CA VAL A 88 8.09 6.92 -4.53
C VAL A 88 6.95 7.68 -3.87
N THR A 89 6.17 8.42 -4.65
CA THR A 89 5.01 9.16 -4.16
C THR A 89 3.83 8.97 -5.10
N ASN A 90 2.65 9.45 -4.69
CA ASN A 90 1.40 9.31 -5.45
C ASN A 90 1.09 7.84 -5.71
N VAL A 91 1.09 7.06 -4.65
CA VAL A 91 0.94 5.61 -4.71
C VAL A 91 0.17 5.09 -3.49
N VAL A 92 -0.63 4.07 -3.73
CA VAL A 92 -1.28 3.29 -2.68
C VAL A 92 -0.96 1.83 -2.86
#